data_aacf7c5ff27bb8aaa2a32db76056b099
#
_entry.id   aacf7c5ff27bb8aaa2a32db76056b099
#
_cell.length_a   1.000
_cell.length_b   1.000
_cell.length_c   1.000
_cell.angle_alpha   90.00
_cell.angle_beta   90.00
_cell.angle_gamma   90.00
#
_symmetry.space_group_name_H-M   'P 1'
#
loop_
_entity.id
_entity.type
_entity.pdbx_description
1 polymer ?
#
loop_
_entity_poly.entity_id
_entity_poly.type
_entity_poly.pdbx_seq_one_letter_code
_entity_poly.pdbx_strand_id
1 'polypeptide(L)'
;SENILYEDIPLGTQYLTSIVDAIRTRTQLKVTYHNFVRNETYEFLLSPYCLKAFKQRWYVAGCPSTHPTETRVYALDRIQRMELTNNEFTYPKKFNAHAFFAPYYGVFRNVDPKTIVIEANEKSTQFLRLLPLHASQKEIRQHLNYTYFEYFVAPTFDFIQELRTHGTDIRIVEPASLVKVFKDEAKKAYQMYCKKKKNTDKEE
;
A
#
# COMPACT_ATOMS: atom_id res chain seq x y z
N SER A 1 -5.55 -23.14 19.42
CA SER A 1 -4.70 -24.34 19.35
C SER A 1 -3.25 -23.88 19.38
N GLU A 2 -2.45 -24.40 20.29
CA GLU A 2 -1.05 -23.99 20.51
C GLU A 2 -0.11 -24.35 19.34
N ASN A 3 -0.61 -25.09 18.36
CA ASN A 3 0.16 -25.58 17.22
C ASN A 3 -0.01 -24.73 15.93
N ILE A 4 -0.78 -23.65 15.98
CA ILE A 4 -0.99 -22.75 14.86
C ILE A 4 -0.56 -21.34 15.31
N LEU A 5 0.54 -20.87 14.74
CA LEU A 5 1.08 -19.55 15.01
C LEU A 5 0.59 -18.59 13.94
N TYR A 6 0.08 -17.47 14.38
CA TYR A 6 -0.27 -16.32 13.52
C TYR A 6 0.64 -15.16 13.89
N GLU A 7 0.98 -14.36 12.89
CA GLU A 7 1.58 -13.07 13.18
C GLU A 7 0.55 -12.15 13.87
N ASP A 8 1.01 -11.30 14.78
CA ASP A 8 0.13 -10.33 15.45
C ASP A 8 -0.53 -9.44 14.40
N ILE A 9 -1.87 -9.50 14.36
CA ILE A 9 -2.65 -8.66 13.46
C ILE A 9 -2.80 -7.28 14.10
N PRO A 10 -2.49 -6.18 13.38
CA PRO A 10 -2.67 -4.83 13.88
C PRO A 10 -4.08 -4.58 14.40
N LEU A 11 -4.20 -3.66 15.35
CA LEU A 11 -5.48 -3.19 15.90
C LEU A 11 -6.45 -2.79 14.77
N GLY A 12 -7.76 -2.82 15.07
CA GLY A 12 -8.79 -2.40 14.11
C GLY A 12 -9.69 -3.53 13.60
N THR A 13 -9.33 -4.80 13.83
CA THR A 13 -10.16 -5.97 13.47
C THR A 13 -11.50 -5.99 14.18
N GLN A 14 -11.61 -5.39 15.38
CA GLN A 14 -12.85 -5.23 16.13
C GLN A 14 -13.92 -4.44 15.35
N TYR A 15 -13.53 -3.64 14.36
CA TYR A 15 -14.46 -2.85 13.56
C TYR A 15 -14.97 -3.56 12.30
N LEU A 16 -14.42 -4.72 11.95
CA LEU A 16 -14.76 -5.42 10.70
C LEU A 16 -16.25 -5.73 10.59
N THR A 17 -16.84 -6.33 11.61
CA THR A 17 -18.27 -6.70 11.63
C THR A 17 -19.16 -5.48 11.43
N SER A 18 -18.91 -4.40 12.17
CA SER A 18 -19.70 -3.16 12.06
C SER A 18 -19.56 -2.51 10.68
N ILE A 19 -18.38 -2.58 10.07
CA ILE A 19 -18.18 -2.04 8.70
C ILE A 19 -18.92 -2.90 7.67
N VAL A 20 -18.86 -4.23 7.79
CA VAL A 20 -19.59 -5.15 6.90
C VAL A 20 -21.10 -4.89 7.01
N ASP A 21 -21.62 -4.74 8.23
CA ASP A 21 -23.04 -4.43 8.45
C ASP A 21 -23.42 -3.07 7.84
N ALA A 22 -22.59 -2.04 8.04
CA ALA A 22 -22.81 -0.71 7.48
C ALA A 22 -22.82 -0.71 5.93
N ILE A 23 -21.94 -1.49 5.29
CA ILE A 23 -21.94 -1.67 3.83
C ILE A 23 -23.24 -2.37 3.38
N ARG A 24 -23.66 -3.42 4.07
CA ARG A 24 -24.85 -4.21 3.74
C ARG A 24 -26.14 -3.40 3.91
N THR A 25 -26.25 -2.66 5.01
CA THR A 25 -27.43 -1.85 5.33
C THR A 25 -27.40 -0.45 4.69
N ARG A 26 -26.28 -0.08 4.02
CA ARG A 26 -26.06 1.25 3.45
C ARG A 26 -26.17 2.38 4.50
N THR A 27 -25.65 2.15 5.69
CA THR A 27 -25.69 3.06 6.81
C THR A 27 -24.32 3.70 7.02
N GLN A 28 -24.28 5.01 7.31
CA GLN A 28 -23.04 5.71 7.58
C GLN A 28 -22.46 5.33 8.94
N LEU A 29 -21.13 5.41 9.01
CA LEU A 29 -20.35 5.25 10.24
C LEU A 29 -19.85 6.61 10.73
N LYS A 30 -20.01 6.91 12.02
CA LYS A 30 -19.32 8.02 12.66
C LYS A 30 -17.92 7.52 13.06
N VAL A 31 -16.87 8.12 12.52
CA VAL A 31 -15.49 7.66 12.69
C VAL A 31 -14.66 8.76 13.34
N THR A 32 -13.96 8.43 14.43
CA THR A 32 -12.86 9.22 15.00
C THR A 32 -11.55 8.61 14.53
N TYR A 33 -10.77 9.35 13.76
CA TYR A 33 -9.59 8.87 13.04
C TYR A 33 -8.34 9.66 13.41
N HIS A 34 -7.25 8.96 13.70
CA HIS A 34 -5.95 9.59 13.96
C HIS A 34 -5.05 9.57 12.71
N ASN A 35 -4.67 10.75 12.26
CA ASN A 35 -3.74 10.92 11.15
C ASN A 35 -2.30 11.06 11.67
N PHE A 36 -1.51 10.00 11.56
CA PHE A 36 -0.12 10.01 12.04
C PHE A 36 0.79 11.01 11.34
N VAL A 37 0.52 11.36 10.07
CA VAL A 37 1.37 12.30 9.33
C VAL A 37 1.21 13.73 9.84
N ARG A 38 -0.03 14.10 10.17
CA ARG A 38 -0.35 15.43 10.70
C ARG A 38 -0.40 15.46 12.23
N ASN A 39 -0.36 14.29 12.86
CA ASN A 39 -0.58 14.10 14.30
C ASN A 39 -1.89 14.75 14.79
N GLU A 40 -2.96 14.57 14.02
CA GLU A 40 -4.27 15.15 14.26
C GLU A 40 -5.32 14.06 14.39
N THR A 41 -6.26 14.25 15.31
CA THR A 41 -7.46 13.41 15.43
C THR A 41 -8.67 14.22 14.99
N TYR A 42 -9.50 13.65 14.12
CA TYR A 42 -10.70 14.30 13.60
C TYR A 42 -11.85 13.32 13.45
N GLU A 43 -13.07 13.85 13.46
CA GLU A 43 -14.30 13.08 13.28
C GLU A 43 -14.95 13.37 11.94
N PHE A 44 -15.58 12.34 11.35
CA PHE A 44 -16.36 12.48 10.13
C PHE A 44 -17.37 11.33 10.01
N LEU A 45 -18.37 11.52 9.14
CA LEU A 45 -19.25 10.45 8.71
C LEU A 45 -18.64 9.78 7.48
N LEU A 46 -18.60 8.45 7.50
CA LEU A 46 -18.09 7.63 6.40
C LEU A 46 -19.23 6.81 5.80
N SER A 47 -19.42 6.93 4.50
CA SER A 47 -20.22 6.00 3.70
C SER A 47 -19.31 4.88 3.21
N PRO A 48 -19.27 3.70 3.85
CA PRO A 48 -18.31 2.66 3.53
C PRO A 48 -18.73 1.90 2.26
N TYR A 49 -17.77 1.60 1.37
CA TYR A 49 -18.02 0.91 0.12
C TYR A 49 -17.44 -0.48 0.06
N CYS A 50 -16.21 -0.67 0.54
CA CYS A 50 -15.58 -1.99 0.59
C CYS A 50 -14.46 -2.03 1.63
N LEU A 51 -14.09 -3.26 2.02
CA LEU A 51 -12.92 -3.58 2.81
C LEU A 51 -11.80 -4.13 1.91
N LYS A 52 -10.55 -3.82 2.24
CA LYS A 52 -9.37 -4.40 1.60
C LYS A 52 -8.38 -4.84 2.68
N ALA A 53 -7.94 -6.10 2.61
CA ALA A 53 -6.79 -6.57 3.35
C ALA A 53 -5.52 -6.33 2.51
N PHE A 54 -4.47 -5.78 3.13
CA PHE A 54 -3.18 -5.58 2.49
C PHE A 54 -2.05 -5.58 3.54
N LYS A 55 -1.06 -6.44 3.36
CA LYS A 55 0.09 -6.60 4.28
C LYS A 55 -0.35 -6.68 5.74
N GLN A 56 -1.22 -7.66 6.03
CA GLN A 56 -1.78 -7.96 7.36
C GLN A 56 -2.60 -6.84 8.01
N ARG A 57 -2.92 -5.78 7.27
CA ARG A 57 -3.75 -4.67 7.74
C ARG A 57 -5.05 -4.60 6.98
N TRP A 58 -6.09 -4.14 7.66
CA TRP A 58 -7.38 -3.89 7.05
C TRP A 58 -7.59 -2.41 6.77
N TYR A 59 -8.24 -2.16 5.67
CA TYR A 59 -8.58 -0.83 5.18
C TYR A 59 -10.03 -0.80 4.75
N VAL A 60 -10.69 0.33 5.00
CA VAL A 60 -12.02 0.62 4.46
C VAL A 60 -11.92 1.70 3.40
N ALA A 61 -12.47 1.46 2.23
CA ALA A 61 -12.68 2.49 1.21
C ALA A 61 -14.12 3.00 1.31
N GLY A 62 -14.30 4.30 1.23
CA GLY A 62 -15.61 4.94 1.34
C GLY A 62 -15.55 6.43 1.08
N CYS A 63 -16.71 7.08 1.10
CA CYS A 63 -16.85 8.51 0.91
C CYS A 63 -17.01 9.19 2.28
N PRO A 64 -16.05 10.02 2.71
CA PRO A 64 -16.19 10.78 3.96
C PRO A 64 -17.01 12.04 3.75
N SER A 65 -17.76 12.47 4.77
CA SER A 65 -18.55 13.70 4.73
C SER A 65 -17.70 14.97 4.50
N THR A 66 -16.44 14.93 4.86
CA THR A 66 -15.47 16.02 4.64
C THR A 66 -15.04 16.18 3.18
N HIS A 67 -15.25 15.15 2.35
CA HIS A 67 -14.93 15.14 0.91
C HIS A 67 -16.01 14.33 0.16
N PRO A 68 -17.21 14.88 -0.02
CA PRO A 68 -18.39 14.11 -0.44
C PRO A 68 -18.36 13.61 -1.90
N THR A 69 -17.35 14.01 -2.68
CA THR A 69 -17.15 13.57 -4.07
C THR A 69 -15.99 12.59 -4.26
N GLU A 70 -15.26 12.29 -3.18
CA GLU A 70 -14.03 11.48 -3.26
C GLU A 70 -14.17 10.17 -2.49
N THR A 71 -13.78 9.07 -3.08
CA THR A 71 -13.57 7.82 -2.35
C THR A 71 -12.17 7.82 -1.75
N ARG A 72 -12.08 7.71 -0.44
CA ARG A 72 -10.82 7.65 0.32
C ARG A 72 -10.64 6.31 1.00
N VAL A 73 -9.39 5.99 1.36
CA VAL A 73 -9.02 4.73 2.02
C VAL A 73 -8.49 5.04 3.41
N TYR A 74 -9.05 4.36 4.40
CA TYR A 74 -8.72 4.52 5.82
C TYR A 74 -8.22 3.20 6.40
N ALA A 75 -7.10 3.24 7.11
CA ALA A 75 -6.57 2.07 7.81
C ALA A 75 -7.34 1.87 9.12
N LEU A 76 -7.82 0.64 9.38
CA LEU A 76 -8.66 0.37 10.53
C LEU A 76 -7.93 0.53 11.87
N ASP A 77 -6.63 0.24 11.89
CA ASP A 77 -5.77 0.39 13.08
C ASP A 77 -5.55 1.87 13.51
N ARG A 78 -5.97 2.83 12.70
CA ARG A 78 -5.95 4.25 13.01
C ARG A 78 -7.31 4.80 13.46
N ILE A 79 -8.35 3.96 13.45
CA ILE A 79 -9.66 4.30 13.98
C ILE A 79 -9.61 4.20 15.50
N GLN A 80 -9.82 5.30 16.19
CA GLN A 80 -9.89 5.34 17.66
C GLN A 80 -11.30 5.01 18.18
N ARG A 81 -12.33 5.47 17.46
CA ARG A 81 -13.74 5.20 17.76
C ARG A 81 -14.55 5.10 16.48
N MET A 82 -15.49 4.19 16.47
CA MET A 82 -16.43 4.02 15.37
C MET A 82 -17.80 3.61 15.89
N GLU A 83 -18.83 4.25 15.37
CA GLU A 83 -20.23 4.01 15.75
C GLU A 83 -21.09 3.91 14.48
N LEU A 84 -22.03 2.98 14.48
CA LEU A 84 -23.06 2.91 13.46
C LEU A 84 -24.05 4.06 13.71
N THR A 85 -24.43 4.77 12.63
CA THR A 85 -25.44 5.83 12.71
C THR A 85 -26.78 5.33 12.18
N ASN A 86 -27.81 6.19 12.27
CA ASN A 86 -29.10 5.96 11.58
C ASN A 86 -29.15 6.63 10.20
N ASN A 87 -28.05 7.23 9.73
CA ASN A 87 -28.02 7.93 8.45
C ASN A 87 -27.77 6.93 7.34
N GLU A 88 -28.68 6.88 6.37
CA GLU A 88 -28.48 6.08 5.17
C GLU A 88 -27.64 6.84 4.14
N PHE A 89 -26.97 6.10 3.26
CA PHE A 89 -26.29 6.66 2.10
C PHE A 89 -26.66 5.92 0.82
N THR A 90 -26.53 6.60 -0.30
CA THR A 90 -26.72 5.98 -1.62
C THR A 90 -25.39 5.37 -2.07
N TYR A 91 -25.39 4.06 -2.26
CA TYR A 91 -24.21 3.36 -2.80
C TYR A 91 -24.01 3.74 -4.28
N PRO A 92 -22.81 4.20 -4.69
CA PRO A 92 -22.61 4.65 -6.05
C PRO A 92 -22.75 3.50 -7.05
N LYS A 93 -23.71 3.64 -7.99
CA LYS A 93 -24.00 2.58 -9.00
C LYS A 93 -22.79 2.16 -9.83
N LYS A 94 -21.83 3.04 -10.04
CA LYS A 94 -20.62 2.80 -10.84
C LYS A 94 -19.40 2.36 -10.02
N PHE A 95 -19.50 2.30 -8.68
CA PHE A 95 -18.36 1.88 -7.86
C PHE A 95 -18.14 0.37 -8.01
N ASN A 96 -16.92 0.02 -8.39
CA ASN A 96 -16.45 -1.36 -8.43
C ASN A 96 -15.13 -1.46 -7.66
N ALA A 97 -15.09 -2.22 -6.58
CA ALA A 97 -13.92 -2.32 -5.70
C ALA A 97 -12.69 -2.87 -6.42
N HIS A 98 -12.86 -3.86 -7.30
CA HIS A 98 -11.75 -4.42 -8.09
C HIS A 98 -11.17 -3.36 -9.03
N ALA A 99 -12.00 -2.69 -9.82
CA ALA A 99 -11.56 -1.61 -10.72
C ALA A 99 -10.95 -0.43 -9.95
N PHE A 100 -11.47 -0.13 -8.75
CA PHE A 100 -10.96 0.94 -7.91
C PHE A 100 -9.52 0.70 -7.44
N PHE A 101 -9.15 -0.54 -7.14
CA PHE A 101 -7.81 -0.91 -6.69
C PHE A 101 -6.91 -1.48 -7.79
N ALA A 102 -7.47 -1.89 -8.94
CA ALA A 102 -6.73 -2.56 -10.01
C ALA A 102 -5.45 -1.85 -10.49
N PRO A 103 -5.38 -0.50 -10.56
CA PRO A 103 -4.15 0.19 -10.96
C PRO A 103 -3.07 0.28 -9.87
N TYR A 104 -3.35 -0.21 -8.65
CA TYR A 104 -2.51 0.04 -7.47
C TYR A 104 -2.07 -1.27 -6.83
N TYR A 105 -0.79 -1.34 -6.46
CA TYR A 105 -0.24 -2.48 -5.73
C TYR A 105 -0.91 -2.67 -4.37
N GLY A 106 -1.07 -1.59 -3.61
CA GLY A 106 -1.63 -1.60 -2.27
C GLY A 106 -2.84 -0.70 -2.09
N VAL A 107 -2.68 0.32 -1.27
CA VAL A 107 -3.76 1.21 -0.82
C VAL A 107 -3.52 2.69 -1.13
N PHE A 108 -2.30 3.08 -1.48
CA PHE A 108 -1.99 4.43 -1.91
C PHE A 108 -2.47 4.68 -3.35
N ARG A 109 -3.07 5.85 -3.59
CA ARG A 109 -3.75 6.20 -4.85
C ARG A 109 -3.44 7.61 -5.32
N ASN A 110 -2.26 8.10 -5.07
CA ASN A 110 -1.84 9.49 -5.30
C ASN A 110 -1.04 9.70 -6.59
N VAL A 111 -0.88 8.66 -7.40
CA VAL A 111 -0.08 8.69 -8.64
C VAL A 111 -0.78 7.85 -9.70
N ASP A 112 -0.72 8.27 -10.96
CA ASP A 112 -1.28 7.53 -12.09
C ASP A 112 -0.44 6.30 -12.45
N PRO A 113 -1.09 5.21 -12.94
CA PRO A 113 -0.41 4.02 -13.38
C PRO A 113 0.44 4.31 -14.64
N LYS A 114 1.55 3.59 -14.76
CA LYS A 114 2.45 3.65 -15.92
C LYS A 114 3.13 2.30 -16.13
N THR A 115 3.70 2.12 -17.28
CA THR A 115 4.54 0.95 -17.56
C THR A 115 5.83 1.04 -16.75
N ILE A 116 6.13 -0.03 -16.02
CA ILE A 116 7.35 -0.20 -15.25
C ILE A 116 7.99 -1.51 -15.71
N VAL A 117 9.25 -1.46 -16.08
CA VAL A 117 10.02 -2.65 -16.45
C VAL A 117 11.12 -2.85 -15.44
N ILE A 118 11.22 -4.06 -14.93
CA ILE A 118 12.31 -4.48 -14.06
C ILE A 118 13.06 -5.64 -14.70
N GLU A 119 14.34 -5.74 -14.37
CA GLU A 119 15.20 -6.89 -14.63
C GLU A 119 15.41 -7.60 -13.30
N ALA A 120 15.18 -8.90 -13.25
CA ALA A 120 15.34 -9.74 -12.07
C ALA A 120 16.38 -10.83 -12.32
N ASN A 121 17.24 -11.11 -11.32
CA ASN A 121 18.15 -12.24 -11.39
C ASN A 121 17.38 -13.57 -11.31
N GLU A 122 18.07 -14.69 -11.49
CA GLU A 122 17.45 -16.03 -11.51
C GLU A 122 16.62 -16.32 -10.24
N LYS A 123 17.14 -15.98 -9.07
CA LYS A 123 16.48 -16.18 -7.79
C LYS A 123 15.19 -15.38 -7.69
N SER A 124 15.25 -14.07 -7.91
CA SER A 124 14.07 -13.21 -7.87
C SER A 124 13.07 -13.54 -8.97
N THR A 125 13.52 -14.02 -10.13
CA THR A 125 12.65 -14.48 -11.20
C THR A 125 11.72 -15.61 -10.71
N GLN A 126 12.25 -16.60 -9.98
CA GLN A 126 11.43 -17.69 -9.45
C GLN A 126 10.38 -17.18 -8.45
N PHE A 127 10.78 -16.30 -7.54
CA PHE A 127 9.84 -15.69 -6.59
C PHE A 127 8.74 -14.89 -7.28
N LEU A 128 9.07 -14.07 -8.27
CA LEU A 128 8.11 -13.27 -9.02
C LEU A 128 7.15 -14.10 -9.86
N ARG A 129 7.58 -15.28 -10.33
CA ARG A 129 6.70 -16.24 -11.02
C ARG A 129 5.71 -16.91 -10.07
N LEU A 130 6.17 -17.28 -8.87
CA LEU A 130 5.33 -17.94 -7.84
C LEU A 130 4.38 -16.95 -7.16
N LEU A 131 4.84 -15.74 -6.89
CA LEU A 131 4.09 -14.69 -6.21
C LEU A 131 4.21 -13.36 -6.99
N PRO A 132 3.39 -13.19 -8.04
CA PRO A 132 3.39 -11.95 -8.82
C PRO A 132 3.10 -10.73 -7.94
N LEU A 133 3.88 -9.66 -8.10
CA LEU A 133 3.68 -8.42 -7.33
C LEU A 133 2.37 -7.73 -7.67
N HIS A 134 1.91 -7.85 -8.90
CA HIS A 134 0.68 -7.22 -9.35
C HIS A 134 0.01 -8.03 -10.46
N ALA A 135 -1.31 -7.96 -10.56
CA ALA A 135 -2.08 -8.70 -11.58
C ALA A 135 -1.68 -8.36 -13.03
N SER A 136 -1.07 -7.19 -13.27
CA SER A 136 -0.57 -6.80 -14.59
C SER A 136 0.82 -7.34 -14.91
N GLN A 137 1.46 -8.13 -14.02
CA GLN A 137 2.79 -8.67 -14.26
C GLN A 137 2.83 -9.50 -15.54
N LYS A 138 3.79 -9.19 -16.40
CA LYS A 138 4.08 -9.96 -17.62
C LYS A 138 5.57 -10.19 -17.71
N GLU A 139 5.96 -11.41 -18.00
CA GLU A 139 7.32 -11.74 -18.40
C GLU A 139 7.48 -11.39 -19.88
N ILE A 140 8.38 -10.47 -20.21
CA ILE A 140 8.52 -9.93 -21.58
C ILE A 140 9.78 -10.40 -22.29
N ARG A 141 10.81 -10.81 -21.53
CA ARG A 141 12.07 -11.31 -22.07
C ARG A 141 12.82 -12.12 -21.03
N GLN A 142 13.48 -13.17 -21.46
CA GLN A 142 14.40 -13.97 -20.65
C GLN A 142 15.79 -14.00 -21.30
N HIS A 143 16.82 -13.81 -20.51
CA HIS A 143 18.21 -14.06 -20.82
C HIS A 143 18.77 -15.15 -19.91
N LEU A 144 20.02 -15.58 -20.16
CA LEU A 144 20.63 -16.68 -19.41
C LEU A 144 20.52 -16.51 -17.89
N ASN A 145 20.78 -15.30 -17.39
CA ASN A 145 20.85 -15.02 -15.94
C ASN A 145 19.80 -14.01 -15.45
N TYR A 146 18.98 -13.48 -16.34
CA TYR A 146 18.05 -12.40 -16.02
C TYR A 146 16.75 -12.54 -16.78
N THR A 147 15.67 -12.13 -16.14
CA THR A 147 14.32 -12.08 -16.72
C THR A 147 13.76 -10.68 -16.58
N TYR A 148 13.10 -10.19 -17.63
CA TYR A 148 12.45 -8.88 -17.63
C TYR A 148 10.95 -9.04 -17.39
N PHE A 149 10.45 -8.29 -16.42
CA PHE A 149 9.02 -8.23 -16.10
C PHE A 149 8.50 -6.82 -16.36
N GLU A 150 7.35 -6.76 -17.02
CA GLU A 150 6.60 -5.54 -17.25
C GLU A 150 5.39 -5.49 -16.33
N TYR A 151 5.11 -4.31 -15.79
CA TYR A 151 3.94 -3.99 -15.00
C TYR A 151 3.26 -2.75 -15.54
N PHE A 152 1.92 -2.73 -15.53
CA PHE A 152 1.14 -1.50 -15.65
C PHE A 152 0.51 -1.18 -14.30
N VAL A 153 1.18 -0.36 -13.50
CA VAL A 153 0.83 -0.11 -12.10
C VAL A 153 1.26 1.31 -11.69
N ALA A 154 0.55 1.90 -10.75
CA ALA A 154 0.94 3.18 -10.19
C ALA A 154 2.20 3.01 -9.31
N PRO A 155 3.28 3.79 -9.54
CA PRO A 155 4.49 3.75 -8.72
C PRO A 155 4.27 4.48 -7.39
N THR A 156 3.31 4.00 -6.62
CA THR A 156 2.98 4.49 -5.29
C THR A 156 4.04 4.10 -4.27
N PHE A 157 4.02 4.74 -3.12
CA PHE A 157 5.00 4.49 -2.06
C PHE A 157 5.09 3.00 -1.70
N ASP A 158 3.96 2.31 -1.56
CA ASP A 158 3.89 0.90 -1.21
C ASP A 158 4.47 -0.03 -2.30
N PHE A 159 4.26 0.28 -3.58
CA PHE A 159 4.88 -0.46 -4.69
C PHE A 159 6.39 -0.23 -4.76
N ILE A 160 6.83 1.01 -4.62
CA ILE A 160 8.26 1.34 -4.59
C ILE A 160 8.96 0.67 -3.40
N GLN A 161 8.31 0.64 -2.22
CA GLN A 161 8.85 -0.07 -1.07
C GLN A 161 8.96 -1.57 -1.33
N GLU A 162 7.98 -2.17 -2.01
CA GLU A 162 8.06 -3.59 -2.39
C GLU A 162 9.26 -3.84 -3.29
N LEU A 163 9.46 -3.02 -4.32
CA LEU A 163 10.61 -3.16 -5.20
C LEU A 163 11.95 -3.03 -4.45
N ARG A 164 12.02 -2.17 -3.42
CA ARG A 164 13.22 -2.03 -2.57
C ARG A 164 13.54 -3.26 -1.74
N THR A 165 12.53 -4.06 -1.36
CA THR A 165 12.76 -5.29 -0.56
C THR A 165 13.60 -6.32 -1.31
N HIS A 166 13.62 -6.25 -2.65
CA HIS A 166 14.46 -7.13 -3.47
C HIS A 166 15.94 -6.72 -3.52
N GLY A 167 16.29 -5.53 -3.00
CA GLY A 167 17.68 -5.07 -2.92
C GLY A 167 18.36 -5.01 -4.28
N THR A 168 19.48 -5.71 -4.41
CA THR A 168 20.28 -5.80 -5.65
C THR A 168 19.84 -6.93 -6.58
N ASP A 169 18.84 -7.72 -6.18
CA ASP A 169 18.36 -8.86 -6.96
C ASP A 169 17.45 -8.44 -8.11
N ILE A 170 16.97 -7.19 -8.09
CA ILE A 170 16.27 -6.57 -9.20
C ILE A 170 16.90 -5.23 -9.60
N ARG A 171 16.66 -4.83 -10.83
CA ARG A 171 17.04 -3.51 -11.36
C ARG A 171 15.86 -2.88 -12.09
N ILE A 172 15.58 -1.62 -11.80
CA ILE A 172 14.58 -0.86 -12.55
C ILE A 172 15.19 -0.52 -13.92
N VAL A 173 14.45 -0.81 -14.98
CA VAL A 173 14.83 -0.54 -16.39
C VAL A 173 14.06 0.65 -16.93
N GLU A 174 12.76 0.69 -16.66
CA GLU A 174 11.84 1.75 -17.09
C GLU A 174 10.82 2.09 -16.00
N PRO A 175 10.33 3.33 -15.95
CA PRO A 175 10.72 4.50 -16.75
C PRO A 175 11.99 5.17 -16.21
N ALA A 176 12.66 5.99 -17.04
CA ALA A 176 13.89 6.69 -16.64
C ALA A 176 13.76 7.51 -15.35
N SER A 177 12.59 8.08 -15.11
CA SER A 177 12.30 8.81 -13.85
C SER A 177 12.43 7.92 -12.62
N LEU A 178 11.96 6.68 -12.68
CA LEU A 178 12.03 5.73 -11.57
C LEU A 178 13.46 5.18 -11.43
N VAL A 179 14.14 4.90 -12.55
CA VAL A 179 15.57 4.52 -12.57
C VAL A 179 16.40 5.56 -11.81
N LYS A 180 16.16 6.85 -12.07
CA LYS A 180 16.86 7.96 -11.39
C LYS A 180 16.64 7.90 -9.87
N VAL A 181 15.39 7.67 -9.40
CA VAL A 181 15.08 7.57 -7.97
C VAL A 181 15.91 6.47 -7.31
N PHE A 182 15.89 5.25 -7.87
CA PHE A 182 16.65 4.12 -7.30
C PHE A 182 18.15 4.33 -7.36
N LYS A 183 18.68 4.94 -8.44
CA LYS A 183 20.10 5.29 -8.55
C LYS A 183 20.54 6.29 -7.48
N ASP A 184 19.75 7.35 -7.27
CA ASP A 184 20.05 8.37 -6.27
C ASP A 184 19.97 7.81 -4.86
N GLU A 185 19.03 6.91 -4.58
CA GLU A 185 18.90 6.21 -3.30
C GLU A 185 20.07 5.26 -3.05
N ALA A 186 20.47 4.46 -4.04
CA ALA A 186 21.62 3.57 -3.93
C ALA A 186 22.91 4.37 -3.62
N LYS A 187 23.09 5.53 -4.28
CA LYS A 187 24.21 6.42 -4.00
C LYS A 187 24.17 6.96 -2.56
N LYS A 188 23.00 7.38 -2.08
CA LYS A 188 22.82 7.84 -0.70
C LYS A 188 23.13 6.73 0.30
N ALA A 189 22.59 5.53 0.07
CA ALA A 189 22.84 4.36 0.90
C ALA A 189 24.33 4.06 0.97
N TYR A 190 25.02 3.98 -0.15
CA TYR A 190 26.47 3.81 -0.20
C TYR A 190 27.23 4.86 0.62
N GLN A 191 26.88 6.15 0.47
CA GLN A 191 27.51 7.24 1.21
C GLN A 191 27.29 7.15 2.72
N MET A 192 26.17 6.61 3.20
CA MET A 192 25.91 6.42 4.63
C MET A 192 26.92 5.44 5.26
N TYR A 193 27.27 4.37 4.54
CA TYR A 193 28.24 3.38 5.03
C TYR A 193 29.69 3.80 4.82
N CYS A 194 29.96 4.72 3.89
CA CYS A 194 31.31 5.25 3.63
C CYS A 194 31.71 6.41 4.54
N LYS A 195 30.78 7.00 5.30
CA LYS A 195 31.13 8.04 6.29
C LYS A 195 31.94 7.41 7.42
N LYS A 196 33.26 7.71 7.49
CA LYS A 196 34.08 7.42 8.65
C LYS A 196 33.41 8.07 9.87
N LYS A 197 33.26 7.31 10.98
CA LYS A 197 32.91 7.90 12.29
C LYS A 197 33.94 9.00 12.54
N LYS A 198 33.52 10.26 12.64
CA LYS A 198 34.35 11.29 13.26
C LYS A 198 34.51 10.83 14.70
N ASN A 199 35.74 10.54 15.10
CA ASN A 199 36.09 10.27 16.49
C ASN A 199 35.65 11.49 17.31
N THR A 200 34.61 11.34 18.10
CA THR A 200 34.28 12.18 19.24
C THR A 200 35.01 11.60 20.46
N ASP A 201 36.35 11.49 20.36
CA ASP A 201 37.20 11.32 21.51
C ASP A 201 38.07 12.58 21.57
N LYS A 202 37.49 13.61 22.17
CA LYS A 202 38.19 14.73 22.82
C LYS A 202 37.17 15.41 23.69
N GLU A 203 37.17 14.99 24.96
CA GLU A 203 37.07 15.90 26.11
C GLU A 203 37.28 15.03 27.36
N GLU A 204 38.49 15.16 27.88
CA GLU A 204 38.77 14.95 29.29
C GLU A 204 38.14 16.11 30.09
#